data_e9085f222448289ddc5e81f3fa1af71e
#
_entry.id   e9085f222448289ddc5e81f3fa1af71e
#
_cell.length_a   1.000
_cell.length_b   1.000
_cell.length_c   1.000
_cell.angle_alpha   90.00
_cell.angle_beta   90.00
_cell.angle_gamma   90.00
#
_symmetry.space_group_name_H-M   'P 1'
#
loop_
_entity.id
_entity.type
_entity.pdbx_description
1 polymer ?
#
loop_
_entity_poly.entity_id
_entity_poly.type
_entity_poly.pdbx_seq_one_letter_code
_entity_poly.pdbx_strand_id
1 'polypeptide(L)'
;MSELDDVLSGLGNRGLLVRLLTYSIRCPVIAGLAVPRLEPLHFNEATQLEFVYVWLAARVYWQDHGTVPPLHAVRDIATQAMQNSGYTDPIFFNGVVKLVDEIYGFVENPWNEKYGISLLNAFFDQVYIENLKQLAMQQTNRHKLKQSMDQQHHQLQITEMPTMDPFDLVENPPNYVAREPTGVTPVDMLLNGGTTPTECYGILGPSGGGKTLLALQITGAMARRHQRVVYFGYEQPAKDLQPRLLSFVAKVHINKIRDRKFSDVEEKYRKRVEKAAKLCRGYVDLVDRASDGNNISEIDLYIRKKIDAGKKPRLLVVDWIWPLILRMTAASDRRQRPERIELQDAMDGLKSLAAKHEVCLLILHQLSTEMVKKAPSNKPSWFNSAEAGSFAWLLHFCFAIGRADGNGYCWLVGSKARNAAVKEVLVRLNGGMNRFDPVDQSMTYDPSSKSFVEEAEIGKIPGLPAGPVASPDDDEEGEEEPLDADEAEYAGES
;
A
#
# COMPACT_ATOMS: atom_id res chain seq x y z
N MET A 1 4.86 -9.59 25.59
CA MET A 1 5.71 -8.63 26.29
C MET A 1 7.15 -9.07 26.01
N SER A 2 7.97 -8.21 25.47
CA SER A 2 9.36 -8.55 25.14
C SER A 2 10.22 -8.45 26.42
N GLU A 3 11.36 -9.16 26.47
CA GLU A 3 12.35 -9.01 27.56
C GLU A 3 12.70 -7.54 27.83
N LEU A 4 12.59 -6.69 26.82
CA LEU A 4 12.81 -5.26 26.91
C LEU A 4 11.73 -4.55 27.74
N ASP A 5 10.47 -4.94 27.63
CA ASP A 5 9.36 -4.34 28.39
C ASP A 5 9.51 -4.62 29.88
N ASP A 6 10.00 -5.80 30.24
CA ASP A 6 10.28 -6.17 31.65
C ASP A 6 11.48 -5.39 32.21
N VAL A 7 12.52 -5.17 31.41
CA VAL A 7 13.70 -4.36 31.81
C VAL A 7 13.31 -2.87 31.90
N LEU A 8 12.55 -2.35 30.97
CA LEU A 8 12.12 -0.94 30.97
C LEU A 8 11.12 -0.65 32.10
N SER A 9 10.25 -1.58 32.45
CA SER A 9 9.31 -1.42 33.60
C SER A 9 10.00 -1.42 34.95
N GLY A 10 11.17 -2.08 35.07
CA GLY A 10 11.99 -2.10 36.27
C GLY A 10 12.97 -0.91 36.43
N LEU A 11 13.21 -0.15 35.32
CA LEU A 11 14.02 1.05 35.33
C LEU A 11 13.09 2.25 35.52
N GLY A 12 13.14 2.93 36.66
CA GLY A 12 12.53 4.25 36.79
C GLY A 12 12.98 5.18 35.65
N ASN A 13 12.23 6.27 35.38
CA ASN A 13 12.53 7.20 34.28
C ASN A 13 14.00 7.64 34.23
N ARG A 14 14.64 7.88 35.36
CA ARG A 14 16.09 8.23 35.47
C ARG A 14 16.99 7.08 34.98
N GLY A 15 16.70 5.85 35.37
CA GLY A 15 17.52 4.68 34.98
C GLY A 15 17.48 4.44 33.47
N LEU A 16 16.31 4.63 32.83
CA LEU A 16 16.18 4.56 31.39
C LEU A 16 17.04 5.63 30.68
N LEU A 17 17.02 6.88 31.17
CA LEU A 17 17.78 7.99 30.61
C LEU A 17 19.30 7.78 30.76
N VAL A 18 19.75 7.27 31.87
CA VAL A 18 21.16 6.93 32.08
C VAL A 18 21.60 5.87 31.08
N ARG A 19 20.81 4.79 30.92
CA ARG A 19 21.10 3.75 29.93
C ARG A 19 21.11 4.28 28.52
N LEU A 20 20.11 5.07 28.16
CA LEU A 20 20.00 5.72 26.85
C LEU A 20 21.27 6.54 26.56
N LEU A 21 21.66 7.44 27.45
CA LEU A 21 22.88 8.25 27.28
C LEU A 21 24.13 7.40 27.25
N THR A 22 24.23 6.36 28.08
CA THR A 22 25.37 5.45 28.07
C THR A 22 25.60 4.86 26.67
N TYR A 23 24.57 4.31 26.06
CA TYR A 23 24.64 3.78 24.70
C TYR A 23 24.87 4.87 23.66
N SER A 24 24.11 5.98 23.74
CA SER A 24 24.22 7.10 22.78
C SER A 24 25.58 7.82 22.82
N ILE A 25 26.28 7.77 23.91
CA ILE A 25 27.59 8.45 24.09
C ILE A 25 28.73 7.49 23.83
N ARG A 26 28.67 6.24 24.35
CA ARG A 26 29.82 5.35 24.43
C ARG A 26 29.81 4.21 23.40
N CYS A 27 28.70 3.81 22.86
CA CYS A 27 28.63 2.82 21.79
C CYS A 27 28.76 3.52 20.42
N PRO A 28 29.83 3.29 19.64
CA PRO A 28 30.06 4.03 18.39
C PRO A 28 28.90 3.94 17.37
N VAL A 29 28.31 2.75 17.24
CA VAL A 29 27.19 2.52 16.32
C VAL A 29 25.96 3.30 16.77
N ILE A 30 25.62 3.22 18.07
CA ILE A 30 24.46 3.92 18.62
C ILE A 30 24.68 5.43 18.63
N ALA A 31 25.91 5.90 18.92
CA ALA A 31 26.25 7.33 18.83
C ALA A 31 26.03 7.89 17.42
N GLY A 32 26.44 7.15 16.39
CA GLY A 32 26.18 7.52 14.98
C GLY A 32 24.69 7.60 14.62
N LEU A 33 23.84 6.80 15.27
CA LEU A 33 22.39 6.84 15.10
C LEU A 33 21.72 7.94 15.94
N ALA A 34 22.22 8.19 17.15
CA ALA A 34 21.63 9.12 18.11
C ALA A 34 21.93 10.59 17.74
N VAL A 35 23.16 10.91 17.33
CA VAL A 35 23.59 12.29 17.05
C VAL A 35 22.69 13.03 16.07
N PRO A 36 22.26 12.47 14.94
CA PRO A 36 21.35 13.15 14.02
C PRO A 36 19.89 13.18 14.45
N ARG A 37 19.47 12.43 15.45
CA ARG A 37 18.07 12.22 15.83
C ARG A 37 17.70 12.73 17.21
N LEU A 38 18.60 12.57 18.19
CA LEU A 38 18.36 12.94 19.58
C LEU A 38 18.70 14.42 19.79
N GLU A 39 17.67 15.24 19.94
CA GLU A 39 17.80 16.69 20.18
C GLU A 39 17.62 17.03 21.66
N PRO A 40 18.22 18.12 22.15
CA PRO A 40 18.04 18.57 23.53
C PRO A 40 16.57 18.78 23.92
N LEU A 41 15.76 19.24 22.99
CA LEU A 41 14.33 19.49 23.21
C LEU A 41 13.51 18.20 23.50
N HIS A 42 14.07 17.03 23.24
CA HIS A 42 13.43 15.77 23.58
C HIS A 42 13.50 15.45 25.09
N PHE A 43 14.37 16.12 25.81
CA PHE A 43 14.47 16.01 27.27
C PHE A 43 13.58 17.07 27.94
N ASN A 44 12.99 16.71 29.06
CA ASN A 44 12.22 17.65 29.86
C ASN A 44 13.15 18.59 30.61
N GLU A 45 13.28 19.85 30.16
CA GLU A 45 14.20 20.83 30.76
C GLU A 45 13.94 21.07 32.26
N ALA A 46 12.68 20.97 32.71
CA ALA A 46 12.37 21.19 34.12
C ALA A 46 12.87 20.08 35.06
N THR A 47 13.04 18.84 34.56
CA THR A 47 13.38 17.68 35.39
C THR A 47 14.58 16.89 34.90
N GLN A 48 15.10 17.21 33.72
CA GLN A 48 16.15 16.43 33.04
C GLN A 48 17.31 17.31 32.52
N LEU A 49 17.48 18.49 33.07
CA LEU A 49 18.46 19.48 32.59
C LEU A 49 19.93 18.95 32.64
N GLU A 50 20.29 18.15 33.63
CA GLU A 50 21.59 17.48 33.72
C GLU A 50 21.84 16.58 32.50
N PHE A 51 20.83 15.86 32.06
CA PHE A 51 20.92 14.98 30.87
C PHE A 51 21.11 15.80 29.59
N VAL A 52 20.48 16.97 29.50
CA VAL A 52 20.66 17.90 28.38
C VAL A 52 22.09 18.34 28.23
N TYR A 53 22.74 18.78 29.33
CA TYR A 53 24.13 19.25 29.29
C TYR A 53 25.12 18.13 28.96
N VAL A 54 24.92 16.95 29.52
CA VAL A 54 25.78 15.79 29.23
C VAL A 54 25.60 15.36 27.75
N TRP A 55 24.40 15.32 27.26
CA TRP A 55 24.14 14.99 25.85
C TRP A 55 24.73 16.03 24.89
N LEU A 56 24.50 17.33 25.15
CA LEU A 56 25.07 18.41 24.34
C LEU A 56 26.59 18.34 24.27
N ALA A 57 27.24 18.12 25.38
CA ALA A 57 28.70 17.98 25.43
C ALA A 57 29.23 16.80 24.60
N ALA A 58 28.55 15.65 24.68
CA ALA A 58 28.91 14.47 23.91
C ALA A 58 28.65 14.67 22.42
N ARG A 59 27.51 15.32 22.06
CA ARG A 59 27.12 15.61 20.70
C ARG A 59 28.10 16.58 20.02
N VAL A 60 28.48 17.66 20.68
CA VAL A 60 29.46 18.62 20.18
C VAL A 60 30.80 17.92 19.90
N TYR A 61 31.29 17.15 20.84
CA TYR A 61 32.53 16.40 20.64
C TYR A 61 32.43 15.45 19.42
N TRP A 62 31.35 14.69 19.31
CA TRP A 62 31.14 13.79 18.18
C TRP A 62 31.11 14.54 16.86
N GLN A 63 30.43 15.68 16.79
CA GLN A 63 30.33 16.50 15.54
C GLN A 63 31.71 17.01 15.11
N ASP A 64 32.57 17.36 16.07
CA ASP A 64 33.90 17.90 15.79
C ASP A 64 34.94 16.81 15.45
N HIS A 65 34.83 15.63 16.07
CA HIS A 65 35.87 14.60 16.01
C HIS A 65 35.42 13.29 15.28
N GLY A 66 34.12 13.07 15.06
CA GLY A 66 33.60 11.84 14.47
C GLY A 66 33.76 10.57 15.29
N THR A 67 34.09 10.69 16.56
CA THR A 67 34.36 9.57 17.45
C THR A 67 33.70 9.74 18.82
N VAL A 68 33.53 8.64 19.55
CA VAL A 68 32.99 8.68 20.94
C VAL A 68 33.88 9.49 21.84
N PRO A 69 33.33 10.42 22.65
CA PRO A 69 34.13 11.27 23.54
C PRO A 69 34.72 10.50 24.70
N PRO A 70 35.92 10.82 25.15
CA PRO A 70 36.45 10.35 26.42
C PRO A 70 35.76 11.07 27.59
N LEU A 71 35.77 10.44 28.77
CA LEU A 71 35.11 10.94 29.98
C LEU A 71 35.45 12.42 30.29
N HIS A 72 36.75 12.76 30.29
CA HIS A 72 37.20 14.12 30.60
C HIS A 72 36.65 15.16 29.62
N ALA A 73 36.56 14.84 28.33
CA ALA A 73 36.06 15.77 27.34
C ALA A 73 34.55 16.09 27.58
N VAL A 74 33.71 15.08 27.86
CA VAL A 74 32.29 15.31 28.17
C VAL A 74 32.16 16.15 29.45
N ARG A 75 32.97 15.87 30.48
CA ARG A 75 32.95 16.61 31.75
C ARG A 75 33.33 18.07 31.54
N ASP A 76 34.43 18.33 30.80
CA ASP A 76 34.96 19.68 30.59
C ASP A 76 33.98 20.52 29.73
N ILE A 77 33.48 19.96 28.61
CA ILE A 77 32.55 20.64 27.73
C ILE A 77 31.21 20.92 28.43
N ALA A 78 30.66 19.96 29.19
CA ALA A 78 29.44 20.15 29.94
C ALA A 78 29.60 21.22 31.01
N THR A 79 30.70 21.21 31.75
CA THR A 79 31.02 22.22 32.79
C THR A 79 31.13 23.61 32.19
N GLN A 80 31.84 23.75 31.07
CA GLN A 80 31.99 25.02 30.37
C GLN A 80 30.64 25.53 29.80
N ALA A 81 29.81 24.65 29.24
CA ALA A 81 28.49 24.99 28.74
C ALA A 81 27.57 25.51 29.87
N MET A 82 27.59 24.87 31.04
CA MET A 82 26.83 25.34 32.20
C MET A 82 27.30 26.72 32.68
N GLN A 83 28.62 26.95 32.79
CA GLN A 83 29.18 28.25 33.16
C GLN A 83 28.79 29.35 32.19
N ASN A 84 28.87 29.06 30.87
CA ASN A 84 28.46 29.97 29.80
C ASN A 84 26.96 30.30 29.85
N SER A 85 26.16 29.37 30.34
CA SER A 85 24.69 29.56 30.51
C SER A 85 24.33 30.25 31.83
N GLY A 86 25.31 30.68 32.63
CA GLY A 86 25.12 31.42 33.90
C GLY A 86 24.69 30.55 35.08
N TYR A 87 24.80 29.25 35.00
CA TYR A 87 24.55 28.35 36.15
C TYR A 87 25.69 28.47 37.15
N THR A 88 25.36 28.68 38.41
CA THR A 88 26.34 28.82 39.51
C THR A 88 26.05 27.90 40.69
N ASP A 89 24.97 27.06 40.61
CA ASP A 89 24.58 26.17 41.68
C ASP A 89 25.55 24.96 41.79
N PRO A 90 26.31 24.83 42.89
CA PRO A 90 27.22 23.72 43.08
C PRO A 90 26.55 22.34 43.11
N ILE A 91 25.26 22.28 43.52
CA ILE A 91 24.53 21.01 43.59
C ILE A 91 24.26 20.52 42.16
N PHE A 92 23.87 21.41 41.27
CA PHE A 92 23.63 21.08 39.88
C PHE A 92 24.92 20.65 39.16
N PHE A 93 26.03 21.39 39.37
CA PHE A 93 27.36 20.96 38.85
C PHE A 93 27.75 19.56 39.29
N ASN A 94 27.61 19.28 40.59
CA ASN A 94 27.88 17.95 41.14
C ASN A 94 26.96 16.89 40.56
N GLY A 95 25.68 17.23 40.25
CA GLY A 95 24.74 16.34 39.58
C GLY A 95 25.22 15.92 38.20
N VAL A 96 25.65 16.89 37.39
CA VAL A 96 26.18 16.64 36.04
C VAL A 96 27.44 15.80 36.08
N VAL A 97 28.41 16.12 36.98
CA VAL A 97 29.64 15.33 37.14
C VAL A 97 29.32 13.89 37.52
N LYS A 98 28.43 13.69 38.50
CA LYS A 98 28.01 12.34 38.93
C LYS A 98 27.33 11.58 37.78
N LEU A 99 26.52 12.23 36.99
CA LEU A 99 25.86 11.63 35.83
C LEU A 99 26.89 11.17 34.79
N VAL A 100 27.92 11.98 34.51
CA VAL A 100 29.05 11.60 33.64
C VAL A 100 29.76 10.38 34.17
N ASP A 101 30.06 10.37 35.48
CA ASP A 101 30.73 9.25 36.14
C ASP A 101 29.87 7.98 36.11
N GLU A 102 28.56 8.08 36.29
CA GLU A 102 27.62 6.97 36.19
C GLU A 102 27.59 6.39 34.77
N ILE A 103 27.52 7.24 33.74
CA ILE A 103 27.54 6.84 32.32
C ILE A 103 28.84 6.11 31.97
N TYR A 104 29.99 6.61 32.41
CA TYR A 104 31.28 6.02 32.08
C TYR A 104 31.68 4.87 33.03
N GLY A 105 31.09 4.78 34.20
CA GLY A 105 31.23 3.64 35.13
C GLY A 105 30.51 2.38 34.62
N PHE A 106 29.58 2.49 33.68
CA PHE A 106 28.89 1.34 33.11
C PHE A 106 29.83 0.54 32.21
N VAL A 107 29.98 -0.76 32.47
CA VAL A 107 30.87 -1.65 31.71
C VAL A 107 29.99 -2.66 30.93
N GLU A 108 30.04 -2.59 29.61
CA GLU A 108 29.44 -3.57 28.72
C GLU A 108 30.38 -3.78 27.52
N ASN A 109 30.81 -5.01 27.32
CA ASN A 109 31.70 -5.35 26.21
C ASN A 109 31.49 -6.83 25.80
N PRO A 110 31.07 -7.15 24.58
CA PRO A 110 30.71 -6.19 23.50
C PRO A 110 29.38 -5.46 23.75
N TRP A 111 29.23 -4.30 23.14
CA TRP A 111 27.98 -3.54 23.20
C TRP A 111 26.82 -4.32 22.50
N ASN A 112 25.71 -4.39 23.19
CA ASN A 112 24.49 -4.93 22.60
C ASN A 112 23.77 -3.84 21.77
N GLU A 113 24.11 -3.74 20.49
CA GLU A 113 23.60 -2.70 19.58
C GLU A 113 22.09 -2.78 19.42
N LYS A 114 21.51 -3.98 19.36
CA LYS A 114 20.04 -4.16 19.26
C LYS A 114 19.32 -3.58 20.47
N TYR A 115 19.88 -3.82 21.66
CA TYR A 115 19.36 -3.23 22.88
C TYR A 115 19.47 -1.71 22.86
N GLY A 116 20.59 -1.15 22.40
CA GLY A 116 20.79 0.30 22.25
C GLY A 116 19.76 0.94 21.27
N ILE A 117 19.49 0.31 20.14
CA ILE A 117 18.45 0.74 19.19
C ILE A 117 17.08 0.71 19.85
N SER A 118 16.78 -0.36 20.58
CA SER A 118 15.49 -0.49 21.28
C SER A 118 15.30 0.58 22.35
N LEU A 119 16.37 0.96 23.07
CA LEU A 119 16.34 2.07 24.02
C LEU A 119 16.03 3.41 23.36
N LEU A 120 16.68 3.72 22.22
CA LEU A 120 16.40 4.95 21.46
C LEU A 120 14.94 4.99 20.98
N ASN A 121 14.44 3.91 20.42
CA ASN A 121 13.06 3.83 19.95
C ASN A 121 12.06 3.97 21.09
N ALA A 122 12.28 3.30 22.24
CA ALA A 122 11.43 3.42 23.41
C ALA A 122 11.42 4.86 23.98
N PHE A 123 12.54 5.55 23.95
CA PHE A 123 12.61 6.96 24.35
C PHE A 123 11.82 7.85 23.39
N PHE A 124 11.94 7.68 22.09
CA PHE A 124 11.15 8.43 21.11
C PHE A 124 9.65 8.14 21.21
N ASP A 125 9.26 6.92 21.55
CA ASP A 125 7.88 6.58 21.86
C ASP A 125 7.34 7.33 23.08
N GLN A 126 8.15 7.43 24.15
CA GLN A 126 7.79 8.21 25.34
C GLN A 126 7.63 9.69 25.05
N VAL A 127 8.57 10.29 24.30
CA VAL A 127 8.49 11.71 23.87
C VAL A 127 7.23 11.94 23.04
N TYR A 128 6.92 11.03 22.12
CA TYR A 128 5.72 11.12 21.30
C TYR A 128 4.44 11.05 22.15
N ILE A 129 4.36 10.11 23.10
CA ILE A 129 3.20 9.96 24.00
C ILE A 129 3.00 11.22 24.86
N GLU A 130 4.10 11.81 25.39
CA GLU A 130 4.02 13.01 26.20
C GLU A 130 3.54 14.22 25.37
N ASN A 131 4.06 14.37 24.17
CA ASN A 131 3.60 15.39 23.23
C ASN A 131 2.12 15.20 22.84
N LEU A 132 1.64 13.96 22.69
CA LEU A 132 0.22 13.67 22.46
C LEU A 132 -0.66 14.09 23.65
N LYS A 133 -0.18 13.88 24.89
CA LYS A 133 -0.91 14.31 26.11
C LYS A 133 -1.02 15.83 26.15
N GLN A 134 0.06 16.56 25.87
CA GLN A 134 0.06 18.02 25.80
C GLN A 134 -0.88 18.52 24.71
N LEU A 135 -0.87 17.87 23.53
CA LEU A 135 -1.77 18.20 22.43
C LEU A 135 -3.24 17.95 22.79
N ALA A 136 -3.53 16.89 23.54
CA ALA A 136 -4.90 16.62 23.99
C ALA A 136 -5.47 17.74 24.88
N MET A 137 -4.62 18.48 25.56
CA MET A 137 -5.00 19.62 26.40
C MET A 137 -5.23 20.92 25.61
N GLN A 138 -4.73 21.02 24.36
CA GLN A 138 -4.90 22.20 23.52
C GLN A 138 -6.19 22.11 22.70
N GLN A 139 -6.96 23.21 22.64
CA GLN A 139 -8.27 23.22 21.96
C GLN A 139 -8.23 23.48 20.45
N THR A 140 -7.08 23.88 19.87
CA THR A 140 -6.98 24.36 18.50
C THR A 140 -6.16 23.46 17.59
N ASN A 141 -6.68 23.14 16.40
CA ASN A 141 -5.97 22.50 15.27
C ASN A 141 -5.32 21.10 15.52
N ARG A 142 -5.92 20.30 16.38
CA ARG A 142 -5.42 18.98 16.83
C ARG A 142 -5.04 18.03 15.68
N HIS A 143 -5.75 18.06 14.55
CA HIS A 143 -5.52 17.11 13.45
C HIS A 143 -4.22 17.37 12.70
N LYS A 144 -3.92 18.64 12.36
CA LYS A 144 -2.67 19.01 11.65
C LYS A 144 -1.44 18.78 12.51
N LEU A 145 -1.55 19.13 13.80
CA LEU A 145 -0.45 18.99 14.73
C LEU A 145 -0.14 17.50 14.99
N LYS A 146 -1.18 16.67 15.13
CA LYS A 146 -1.01 15.21 15.26
C LYS A 146 -0.33 14.61 14.03
N GLN A 147 -0.73 14.99 12.82
CA GLN A 147 -0.14 14.50 11.58
C GLN A 147 1.35 14.88 11.47
N SER A 148 1.73 16.09 11.86
CA SER A 148 3.13 16.52 11.91
C SER A 148 3.93 15.71 12.94
N MET A 149 3.33 15.45 14.11
CA MET A 149 3.95 14.66 15.18
C MET A 149 4.12 13.19 14.77
N ASP A 150 3.12 12.60 14.11
CA ASP A 150 3.21 11.22 13.60
C ASP A 150 4.34 11.10 12.57
N GLN A 151 4.53 12.09 11.69
CA GLN A 151 5.64 12.14 10.75
C GLN A 151 7.00 12.27 11.45
N GLN A 152 7.12 13.18 12.42
CA GLN A 152 8.37 13.36 13.17
C GLN A 152 8.73 12.11 13.97
N HIS A 153 7.76 11.50 14.64
CA HIS A 153 7.98 10.26 15.38
C HIS A 153 8.47 9.13 14.46
N HIS A 154 7.86 8.97 13.29
CA HIS A 154 8.30 7.95 12.31
C HIS A 154 9.72 8.20 11.79
N GLN A 155 10.14 9.46 11.63
CA GLN A 155 11.50 9.80 11.22
C GLN A 155 12.55 9.54 12.31
N LEU A 156 12.15 9.62 13.58
CA LEU A 156 13.03 9.37 14.72
C LEU A 156 13.27 7.89 14.99
N GLN A 157 12.31 7.01 14.63
CA GLN A 157 12.43 5.57 14.82
C GLN A 157 13.60 4.99 14.01
N ILE A 158 14.43 4.22 14.65
CA ILE A 158 15.54 3.51 14.04
C ILE A 158 15.06 2.13 13.63
N THR A 159 14.93 1.94 12.33
CA THR A 159 14.63 0.63 11.76
C THR A 159 15.96 0.00 11.30
N GLU A 160 16.27 -1.19 11.79
CA GLU A 160 17.37 -1.97 11.23
C GLU A 160 17.10 -2.19 9.73
N MET A 161 18.02 -1.74 8.88
CA MET A 161 17.97 -2.11 7.47
C MET A 161 18.37 -3.57 7.36
N PRO A 162 17.48 -4.46 6.88
CA PRO A 162 17.86 -5.85 6.68
C PRO A 162 18.95 -5.90 5.62
N THR A 163 20.15 -6.29 6.03
CA THR A 163 21.24 -6.63 5.12
C THR A 163 21.09 -8.09 4.74
N MET A 164 20.91 -8.37 3.45
CA MET A 164 20.94 -9.74 2.96
C MET A 164 22.37 -10.08 2.54
N ASP A 165 22.89 -11.18 3.05
CA ASP A 165 24.12 -11.75 2.52
C ASP A 165 23.80 -12.33 1.12
N PRO A 166 24.51 -11.89 0.05
CA PRO A 166 24.27 -12.45 -1.29
C PRO A 166 24.46 -13.97 -1.37
N PHE A 167 25.26 -14.54 -0.46
CA PHE A 167 25.50 -15.97 -0.40
C PHE A 167 24.44 -16.77 0.36
N ASP A 168 23.60 -16.09 1.16
CA ASP A 168 22.47 -16.71 1.85
C ASP A 168 21.42 -17.30 0.88
N LEU A 169 21.40 -16.82 -0.36
CA LEU A 169 20.60 -17.39 -1.45
C LEU A 169 20.94 -18.85 -1.80
N VAL A 170 22.17 -19.28 -1.53
CA VAL A 170 22.64 -20.64 -1.83
C VAL A 170 22.30 -21.59 -0.68
N GLU A 171 22.45 -21.13 0.55
CA GLU A 171 22.21 -21.93 1.76
C GLU A 171 20.70 -21.89 2.16
N ASN A 172 20.07 -20.77 1.98
CA ASN A 172 18.66 -20.52 2.28
C ASN A 172 17.97 -19.89 1.08
N PRO A 173 17.65 -20.68 0.01
CA PRO A 173 16.97 -20.13 -1.14
C PRO A 173 15.67 -19.46 -0.70
N PRO A 174 15.40 -18.23 -1.14
CA PRO A 174 14.20 -17.50 -0.74
C PRO A 174 12.98 -18.33 -1.11
N ASN A 175 12.09 -18.47 -0.15
CA ASN A 175 10.80 -19.11 -0.38
C ASN A 175 10.02 -18.19 -1.32
N TYR A 176 10.19 -18.37 -2.64
CA TYR A 176 9.45 -17.60 -3.63
C TYR A 176 7.96 -17.86 -3.42
N VAL A 177 7.27 -16.84 -2.91
CA VAL A 177 5.82 -16.92 -2.76
C VAL A 177 5.23 -17.12 -4.15
N ALA A 178 4.61 -18.26 -4.37
CA ALA A 178 3.98 -18.58 -5.64
C ALA A 178 2.93 -17.52 -5.98
N ARG A 179 2.86 -17.15 -7.27
CA ARG A 179 1.80 -16.26 -7.75
C ARG A 179 0.45 -16.93 -7.61
N GLU A 180 -0.50 -16.21 -7.06
CA GLU A 180 -1.86 -16.69 -6.93
C GLU A 180 -2.74 -16.09 -8.04
N PRO A 181 -3.42 -16.93 -8.83
CA PRO A 181 -4.29 -16.43 -9.89
C PRO A 181 -5.39 -15.51 -9.37
N THR A 182 -5.64 -14.42 -10.08
CA THR A 182 -6.79 -13.53 -9.80
C THR A 182 -8.12 -14.20 -10.15
N GLY A 183 -8.08 -15.22 -11.00
CA GLY A 183 -9.25 -15.87 -11.59
C GLY A 183 -9.83 -15.12 -12.80
N VAL A 184 -9.09 -14.14 -13.32
CA VAL A 184 -9.38 -13.45 -14.58
C VAL A 184 -8.28 -13.78 -15.56
N THR A 185 -8.52 -14.76 -16.43
CA THR A 185 -7.51 -15.33 -17.33
C THR A 185 -6.68 -14.30 -18.09
N PRO A 186 -7.25 -13.28 -18.73
CA PRO A 186 -6.45 -12.26 -19.41
C PRO A 186 -5.49 -11.50 -18.47
N VAL A 187 -5.91 -11.25 -17.24
CA VAL A 187 -5.08 -10.58 -16.22
C VAL A 187 -3.98 -11.52 -15.73
N ASP A 188 -4.31 -12.77 -15.46
CA ASP A 188 -3.35 -13.77 -15.01
C ASP A 188 -2.26 -14.02 -16.07
N MET A 189 -2.63 -13.99 -17.37
CA MET A 189 -1.67 -14.04 -18.48
C MET A 189 -0.71 -12.84 -18.47
N LEU A 190 -1.21 -11.62 -18.26
CA LEU A 190 -0.38 -10.41 -18.16
C LEU A 190 0.54 -10.44 -16.94
N LEU A 191 0.07 -11.00 -15.83
CA LEU A 191 0.78 -11.07 -14.55
C LEU A 191 1.62 -12.34 -14.38
N ASN A 192 1.79 -13.15 -15.42
CA ASN A 192 2.52 -14.43 -15.33
C ASN A 192 2.01 -15.38 -14.23
N GLY A 193 0.70 -15.55 -14.17
CA GLY A 193 0.05 -16.49 -13.27
C GLY A 193 -0.66 -15.87 -12.08
N GLY A 194 -0.64 -14.54 -11.93
CA GLY A 194 -1.44 -13.88 -10.89
C GLY A 194 -0.68 -12.89 -10.02
N THR A 195 -1.11 -12.73 -8.78
CA THR A 195 -0.61 -11.75 -7.81
C THR A 195 0.25 -12.38 -6.72
N THR A 196 1.16 -11.58 -6.14
CA THR A 196 1.99 -11.93 -5.00
C THR A 196 1.73 -10.94 -3.86
N PRO A 197 1.70 -11.34 -2.58
CA PRO A 197 1.64 -10.41 -1.45
C PRO A 197 2.73 -9.34 -1.56
N THR A 198 2.45 -8.16 -1.02
CA THR A 198 3.34 -6.98 -1.04
C THR A 198 3.59 -6.35 -2.41
N GLU A 199 3.27 -7.01 -3.52
CA GLU A 199 3.37 -6.41 -4.83
C GLU A 199 2.23 -5.39 -5.10
N CYS A 200 2.58 -4.35 -5.86
CA CYS A 200 1.66 -3.28 -6.25
C CYS A 200 1.43 -3.33 -7.76
N TYR A 201 0.16 -3.38 -8.12
CA TYR A 201 -0.33 -3.49 -9.49
C TYR A 201 -1.10 -2.23 -9.88
N GLY A 202 -1.00 -1.82 -11.13
CA GLY A 202 -1.73 -0.66 -11.64
C GLY A 202 -2.55 -0.95 -12.88
N ILE A 203 -3.73 -0.35 -12.94
CA ILE A 203 -4.57 -0.31 -14.14
C ILE A 203 -4.64 1.12 -14.64
N LEU A 204 -4.13 1.34 -15.84
CA LEU A 204 -4.21 2.61 -16.57
C LEU A 204 -5.32 2.55 -17.62
N GLY A 205 -5.97 3.66 -17.88
CA GLY A 205 -6.92 3.74 -18.98
C GLY A 205 -7.70 5.05 -19.02
N PRO A 206 -8.37 5.34 -20.13
CA PRO A 206 -9.20 6.53 -20.28
C PRO A 206 -10.42 6.48 -19.36
N SER A 207 -11.06 7.64 -19.16
CA SER A 207 -12.41 7.67 -18.57
C SER A 207 -13.37 6.83 -19.42
N GLY A 208 -14.20 6.01 -18.77
CA GLY A 208 -15.09 5.09 -19.46
C GLY A 208 -14.43 3.88 -20.14
N GLY A 209 -13.11 3.71 -20.01
CA GLY A 209 -12.35 2.59 -20.62
C GLY A 209 -12.51 1.23 -19.92
N GLY A 210 -13.29 1.13 -18.85
CA GLY A 210 -13.55 -0.15 -18.17
C GLY A 210 -12.62 -0.48 -17.00
N LYS A 211 -11.79 0.46 -16.53
CA LYS A 211 -10.89 0.23 -15.35
C LYS A 211 -11.63 -0.32 -14.13
N THR A 212 -12.65 0.40 -13.68
CA THR A 212 -13.52 0.00 -12.56
C THR A 212 -14.17 -1.36 -12.80
N LEU A 213 -14.61 -1.62 -14.05
CA LEU A 213 -15.21 -2.89 -14.42
C LEU A 213 -14.22 -4.04 -14.28
N LEU A 214 -13.00 -3.88 -14.79
CA LEU A 214 -11.95 -4.90 -14.66
C LEU A 214 -11.54 -5.12 -13.20
N ALA A 215 -11.43 -4.06 -12.43
CA ALA A 215 -11.14 -4.17 -10.98
C ALA A 215 -12.25 -4.90 -10.21
N LEU A 216 -13.51 -4.66 -10.55
CA LEU A 216 -14.67 -5.39 -9.98
C LEU A 216 -14.69 -6.85 -10.44
N GLN A 217 -14.31 -7.13 -11.69
CA GLN A 217 -14.17 -8.49 -12.19
C GLN A 217 -13.10 -9.27 -11.41
N ILE A 218 -11.92 -8.67 -11.21
CA ILE A 218 -10.86 -9.26 -10.36
C ILE A 218 -11.39 -9.47 -8.93
N THR A 219 -12.04 -8.46 -8.35
CA THR A 219 -12.63 -8.55 -7.01
C THR A 219 -13.62 -9.71 -6.88
N GLY A 220 -14.52 -9.84 -7.84
CA GLY A 220 -15.52 -10.90 -7.86
C GLY A 220 -14.93 -12.29 -8.12
N ALA A 221 -13.92 -12.39 -8.99
CA ALA A 221 -13.23 -13.63 -9.27
C ALA A 221 -12.45 -14.14 -8.05
N MET A 222 -11.74 -13.24 -7.35
CA MET A 222 -11.07 -13.57 -6.10
C MET A 222 -12.05 -13.98 -4.99
N ALA A 223 -13.20 -13.29 -4.87
CA ALA A 223 -14.25 -13.68 -3.93
C ALA A 223 -14.80 -15.09 -4.21
N ARG A 224 -14.97 -15.48 -5.49
CA ARG A 224 -15.36 -16.85 -5.88
C ARG A 224 -14.31 -17.92 -5.52
N ARG A 225 -13.08 -17.49 -5.30
CA ARG A 225 -11.98 -18.33 -4.79
C ARG A 225 -11.78 -18.18 -3.27
N HIS A 226 -12.79 -17.67 -2.57
CA HIS A 226 -12.78 -17.43 -1.13
C HIS A 226 -11.64 -16.51 -0.65
N GLN A 227 -11.09 -15.67 -1.53
CA GLN A 227 -10.06 -14.69 -1.19
C GLN A 227 -10.72 -13.36 -0.83
N ARG A 228 -10.31 -12.77 0.30
CA ARG A 228 -10.89 -11.51 0.77
C ARG A 228 -10.33 -10.32 0.03
N VAL A 229 -11.21 -9.42 -0.37
CA VAL A 229 -10.86 -8.18 -1.08
C VAL A 229 -11.49 -6.99 -0.34
N VAL A 230 -10.70 -5.95 -0.11
CA VAL A 230 -11.18 -4.64 0.32
C VAL A 230 -11.07 -3.68 -0.87
N TYR A 231 -12.19 -3.09 -1.26
CA TYR A 231 -12.30 -2.17 -2.38
C TYR A 231 -12.67 -0.78 -1.89
N PHE A 232 -11.77 0.17 -2.04
CA PHE A 232 -12.00 1.58 -1.71
C PHE A 232 -12.44 2.33 -2.97
N GLY A 233 -13.73 2.67 -3.04
CA GLY A 233 -14.32 3.45 -4.12
C GLY A 233 -14.26 4.94 -3.83
N TYR A 234 -13.37 5.67 -4.50
CA TYR A 234 -13.22 7.11 -4.35
C TYR A 234 -13.98 7.91 -5.43
N GLU A 235 -14.28 7.30 -6.59
CA GLU A 235 -14.98 7.94 -7.69
C GLU A 235 -16.49 7.64 -7.64
N GLN A 236 -16.83 6.39 -7.41
CA GLN A 236 -18.21 5.92 -7.46
C GLN A 236 -18.65 5.38 -6.11
N PRO A 237 -19.89 5.72 -5.67
CA PRO A 237 -20.42 5.21 -4.42
C PRO A 237 -20.65 3.70 -4.49
N ALA A 238 -20.56 3.03 -3.35
CA ALA A 238 -20.70 1.57 -3.24
C ALA A 238 -22.00 1.04 -3.83
N LYS A 239 -23.10 1.82 -3.74
CA LYS A 239 -24.41 1.48 -4.33
C LYS A 239 -24.39 1.29 -5.86
N ASP A 240 -23.45 1.97 -6.56
CA ASP A 240 -23.31 1.88 -8.01
C ASP A 240 -22.31 0.76 -8.42
N LEU A 241 -21.37 0.43 -7.55
CA LEU A 241 -20.41 -0.65 -7.74
C LEU A 241 -21.03 -2.03 -7.45
N GLN A 242 -21.89 -2.12 -6.44
CA GLN A 242 -22.50 -3.36 -5.98
C GLN A 242 -23.29 -4.11 -7.06
N PRO A 243 -24.18 -3.48 -7.86
CA PRO A 243 -24.90 -4.17 -8.93
C PRO A 243 -23.97 -4.72 -10.02
N ARG A 244 -22.87 -4.02 -10.31
CA ARG A 244 -21.86 -4.46 -11.29
C ARG A 244 -21.09 -5.69 -10.80
N LEU A 245 -20.68 -5.68 -9.54
CA LEU A 245 -20.03 -6.82 -8.89
C LEU A 245 -20.95 -8.04 -8.90
N LEU A 246 -22.20 -7.86 -8.48
CA LEU A 246 -23.19 -8.95 -8.44
C LEU A 246 -23.52 -9.49 -9.84
N SER A 247 -23.58 -8.63 -10.86
CA SER A 247 -23.78 -9.04 -12.25
C SER A 247 -22.69 -10.00 -12.71
N PHE A 248 -21.43 -9.67 -12.44
CA PHE A 248 -20.30 -10.54 -12.76
C PHE A 248 -20.34 -11.86 -11.98
N VAL A 249 -20.49 -11.79 -10.65
CA VAL A 249 -20.42 -12.98 -9.78
C VAL A 249 -21.61 -13.93 -10.05
N ALA A 250 -22.81 -13.38 -10.22
CA ALA A 250 -24.02 -14.17 -10.48
C ALA A 250 -24.13 -14.65 -11.93
N LYS A 251 -23.33 -14.12 -12.85
CA LYS A 251 -23.52 -14.27 -14.30
C LYS A 251 -24.96 -13.91 -14.72
N VAL A 252 -25.46 -12.76 -14.28
CA VAL A 252 -26.79 -12.23 -14.56
C VAL A 252 -26.66 -10.83 -15.14
N HIS A 253 -27.40 -10.54 -16.21
CA HIS A 253 -27.36 -9.25 -16.88
C HIS A 253 -27.65 -8.11 -15.91
N ILE A 254 -26.83 -7.03 -15.96
CA ILE A 254 -26.88 -5.94 -14.98
C ILE A 254 -28.23 -5.25 -14.89
N ASN A 255 -28.95 -5.10 -16.02
CA ASN A 255 -30.27 -4.47 -16.02
C ASN A 255 -31.29 -5.28 -15.21
N LYS A 256 -31.19 -6.62 -15.19
CA LYS A 256 -32.03 -7.46 -14.34
C LYS A 256 -31.79 -7.25 -12.85
N ILE A 257 -30.58 -6.78 -12.46
CA ILE A 257 -30.21 -6.48 -11.07
C ILE A 257 -30.60 -5.05 -10.69
N ARG A 258 -30.38 -4.07 -11.59
CA ARG A 258 -30.65 -2.64 -11.35
C ARG A 258 -32.12 -2.31 -11.25
N ASP A 259 -32.93 -2.88 -12.14
CA ASP A 259 -34.36 -2.49 -12.31
C ASP A 259 -35.24 -2.97 -11.14
N ARG A 260 -34.67 -3.68 -10.16
CA ARG A 260 -35.36 -4.21 -8.95
C ARG A 260 -36.67 -4.97 -9.25
N LYS A 261 -36.92 -5.29 -10.47
CA LYS A 261 -38.08 -6.10 -10.89
C LYS A 261 -37.79 -7.59 -10.69
N PHE A 262 -37.31 -7.93 -9.48
CA PHE A 262 -37.09 -9.33 -9.12
C PHE A 262 -38.37 -10.17 -9.12
N SER A 263 -39.56 -9.54 -9.05
CA SER A 263 -40.85 -10.23 -9.26
C SER A 263 -40.98 -10.83 -10.67
N ASP A 264 -40.39 -10.17 -11.67
CA ASP A 264 -40.50 -10.57 -13.09
C ASP A 264 -39.24 -11.33 -13.57
N VAL A 265 -38.24 -11.47 -12.69
CA VAL A 265 -37.03 -12.23 -13.00
C VAL A 265 -37.28 -13.69 -12.69
N GLU A 266 -36.94 -14.56 -13.63
CA GLU A 266 -36.98 -16.01 -13.42
C GLU A 266 -36.33 -16.42 -12.08
N GLU A 267 -36.95 -17.33 -11.37
CA GLU A 267 -36.54 -17.78 -10.03
C GLU A 267 -35.07 -18.21 -10.00
N LYS A 268 -34.58 -18.84 -11.07
CA LYS A 268 -33.18 -19.26 -11.19
C LYS A 268 -32.20 -18.09 -11.13
N TYR A 269 -32.51 -16.94 -11.75
CA TYR A 269 -31.64 -15.76 -11.72
C TYR A 269 -31.67 -15.10 -10.34
N ARG A 270 -32.82 -15.06 -9.68
CA ARG A 270 -32.95 -14.55 -8.32
C ARG A 270 -32.08 -15.35 -7.36
N LYS A 271 -32.18 -16.69 -7.36
CA LYS A 271 -31.35 -17.57 -6.53
C LYS A 271 -29.83 -17.37 -6.79
N ARG A 272 -29.43 -17.20 -8.06
CA ARG A 272 -28.03 -16.92 -8.43
C ARG A 272 -27.55 -15.59 -7.85
N VAL A 273 -28.35 -14.52 -7.91
CA VAL A 273 -27.99 -13.21 -7.35
C VAL A 273 -27.91 -13.26 -5.83
N GLU A 274 -28.85 -13.98 -5.18
CA GLU A 274 -28.84 -14.19 -3.72
C GLU A 274 -27.56 -14.97 -3.26
N LYS A 275 -27.23 -16.06 -3.96
CA LYS A 275 -25.98 -16.82 -3.72
C LYS A 275 -24.75 -15.92 -3.89
N ALA A 276 -24.70 -15.15 -4.98
CA ALA A 276 -23.61 -14.19 -5.23
C ALA A 276 -23.53 -13.11 -4.14
N ALA A 277 -24.67 -12.58 -3.69
CA ALA A 277 -24.71 -11.59 -2.62
C ALA A 277 -24.20 -12.16 -1.28
N LYS A 278 -24.58 -13.41 -0.94
CA LYS A 278 -24.08 -14.13 0.25
C LYS A 278 -22.57 -14.28 0.18
N LEU A 279 -22.04 -14.75 -0.96
CA LEU A 279 -20.59 -14.89 -1.20
C LEU A 279 -19.87 -13.55 -1.05
N CYS A 280 -20.33 -12.51 -1.77
CA CYS A 280 -19.69 -11.19 -1.70
C CYS A 280 -19.69 -10.63 -0.27
N ARG A 281 -20.78 -10.82 0.50
CA ARG A 281 -20.83 -10.38 1.90
C ARG A 281 -19.76 -11.06 2.76
N GLY A 282 -19.38 -12.29 2.43
CA GLY A 282 -18.33 -13.03 3.14
C GLY A 282 -16.92 -12.58 2.81
N TYR A 283 -16.67 -12.15 1.56
CA TYR A 283 -15.32 -11.99 1.03
C TYR A 283 -15.01 -10.61 0.43
N VAL A 284 -15.97 -9.71 0.29
CA VAL A 284 -15.76 -8.38 -0.31
C VAL A 284 -16.26 -7.30 0.62
N ASP A 285 -15.38 -6.36 0.94
CA ASP A 285 -15.74 -5.10 1.57
C ASP A 285 -15.69 -3.99 0.52
N LEU A 286 -16.86 -3.50 0.08
CA LEU A 286 -16.96 -2.28 -0.72
C LEU A 286 -17.05 -1.09 0.22
N VAL A 287 -15.95 -0.35 0.33
CA VAL A 287 -15.85 0.81 1.23
C VAL A 287 -16.13 2.06 0.42
N ASP A 288 -17.24 2.72 0.72
CA ASP A 288 -17.64 3.98 0.08
C ASP A 288 -16.80 5.13 0.62
N ARG A 289 -16.05 5.75 -0.27
CA ARG A 289 -15.16 6.88 0.02
C ARG A 289 -15.45 8.10 -0.85
N ALA A 290 -16.50 8.03 -1.67
CA ALA A 290 -16.87 9.14 -2.54
C ALA A 290 -17.30 10.36 -1.73
N SER A 291 -17.94 10.16 -0.57
CA SER A 291 -18.50 11.23 0.28
C SER A 291 -17.54 11.74 1.36
N ASP A 292 -16.66 10.90 1.92
CA ASP A 292 -15.85 11.23 3.09
C ASP A 292 -14.36 11.26 2.78
N GLY A 293 -13.67 12.33 3.24
CA GLY A 293 -12.24 12.49 3.09
C GLY A 293 -11.49 11.48 3.97
N ASN A 294 -10.58 10.72 3.36
CA ASN A 294 -9.77 9.77 4.09
C ASN A 294 -8.34 9.81 3.62
N ASN A 295 -7.44 9.63 4.57
CA ASN A 295 -6.01 9.53 4.35
C ASN A 295 -5.55 8.06 4.45
N ILE A 296 -4.30 7.81 4.15
CA ILE A 296 -3.70 6.46 4.19
C ILE A 296 -3.77 5.85 5.60
N SER A 297 -3.70 6.67 6.65
CA SER A 297 -3.80 6.20 8.04
C SER A 297 -5.17 5.58 8.36
N GLU A 298 -6.23 6.07 7.75
CA GLU A 298 -7.57 5.48 7.91
C GLU A 298 -7.71 4.15 7.18
N ILE A 299 -7.07 4.04 6.00
CA ILE A 299 -6.95 2.77 5.28
C ILE A 299 -6.17 1.76 6.16
N ASP A 300 -5.04 2.18 6.73
CA ASP A 300 -4.24 1.36 7.66
C ASP A 300 -5.09 0.87 8.85
N LEU A 301 -5.81 1.78 9.50
CA LEU A 301 -6.67 1.44 10.63
C LEU A 301 -7.80 0.46 10.23
N TYR A 302 -8.39 0.65 9.05
CA TYR A 302 -9.43 -0.25 8.54
C TYR A 302 -8.89 -1.66 8.34
N ILE A 303 -7.71 -1.78 7.73
CA ILE A 303 -7.08 -3.08 7.47
C ILE A 303 -6.69 -3.77 8.78
N ARG A 304 -6.10 -3.04 9.74
CA ARG A 304 -5.81 -3.60 11.08
C ARG A 304 -7.04 -4.20 11.72
N LYS A 305 -8.14 -3.46 11.75
CA LYS A 305 -9.42 -3.97 12.30
C LYS A 305 -9.89 -5.26 11.61
N LYS A 306 -9.64 -5.41 10.29
CA LYS A 306 -9.97 -6.66 9.58
C LYS A 306 -9.03 -7.80 9.94
N ILE A 307 -7.74 -7.52 10.09
CA ILE A 307 -6.74 -8.51 10.53
C ILE A 307 -7.05 -8.98 11.95
N ASP A 308 -7.31 -8.06 12.87
CA ASP A 308 -7.64 -8.36 14.27
C ASP A 308 -8.92 -9.21 14.38
N ALA A 309 -9.84 -9.05 13.43
CA ALA A 309 -11.06 -9.85 13.34
C ALA A 309 -10.85 -11.21 12.61
N GLY A 310 -9.61 -11.62 12.32
CA GLY A 310 -9.30 -12.84 11.56
C GLY A 310 -9.73 -12.79 10.08
N LYS A 311 -9.94 -11.59 9.54
CA LYS A 311 -10.42 -11.35 8.16
C LYS A 311 -9.38 -10.61 7.32
N LYS A 312 -8.10 -11.05 7.37
CA LYS A 312 -7.00 -10.44 6.60
C LYS A 312 -7.36 -10.39 5.10
N PRO A 313 -7.35 -9.21 4.46
CA PRO A 313 -7.57 -9.12 3.02
C PRO A 313 -6.37 -9.66 2.26
N ARG A 314 -6.62 -10.27 1.11
CA ARG A 314 -5.59 -10.66 0.15
C ARG A 314 -5.25 -9.54 -0.82
N LEU A 315 -6.27 -8.77 -1.21
CA LEU A 315 -6.16 -7.67 -2.16
C LEU A 315 -6.81 -6.41 -1.62
N LEU A 316 -6.11 -5.29 -1.77
CA LEU A 316 -6.65 -3.95 -1.60
C LEU A 316 -6.80 -3.31 -2.98
N VAL A 317 -7.97 -2.75 -3.27
CA VAL A 317 -8.23 -1.99 -4.49
C VAL A 317 -8.46 -0.54 -4.14
N VAL A 318 -7.77 0.37 -4.86
CA VAL A 318 -7.96 1.82 -4.75
C VAL A 318 -8.47 2.34 -6.10
N ASP A 319 -9.75 2.66 -6.17
CA ASP A 319 -10.42 3.12 -7.38
C ASP A 319 -10.97 4.55 -7.18
N TRP A 320 -10.29 5.57 -7.63
CA TRP A 320 -8.97 5.69 -8.22
C TRP A 320 -8.09 6.58 -7.32
N ILE A 321 -6.79 6.62 -7.56
CA ILE A 321 -5.84 7.23 -6.62
C ILE A 321 -5.98 8.75 -6.47
N TRP A 322 -6.37 9.48 -7.53
CA TRP A 322 -6.33 10.94 -7.52
C TRP A 322 -7.21 11.61 -6.46
N PRO A 323 -8.45 11.18 -6.20
CA PRO A 323 -9.23 11.74 -5.10
C PRO A 323 -8.61 11.49 -3.72
N LEU A 324 -7.87 10.39 -3.54
CA LEU A 324 -7.11 10.14 -2.31
C LEU A 324 -5.98 11.17 -2.17
N ILE A 325 -5.22 11.43 -3.24
CA ILE A 325 -4.16 12.45 -3.26
C ILE A 325 -4.73 13.83 -2.92
N LEU A 326 -5.81 14.23 -3.59
CA LEU A 326 -6.45 15.51 -3.36
C LEU A 326 -6.91 15.71 -1.91
N ARG A 327 -7.19 14.66 -1.18
CA ARG A 327 -7.63 14.69 0.21
C ARG A 327 -6.47 14.68 1.20
N MET A 328 -5.33 14.14 0.80
CA MET A 328 -4.11 14.14 1.61
C MET A 328 -3.44 15.52 1.65
N THR A 329 -3.55 16.30 0.56
CA THR A 329 -2.89 17.58 0.42
C THR A 329 -3.84 18.72 0.77
N ALA A 330 -3.44 19.59 1.72
CA ALA A 330 -4.22 20.77 2.05
C ALA A 330 -4.34 21.73 0.84
N ALA A 331 -5.48 22.39 0.70
CA ALA A 331 -5.72 23.30 -0.44
C ALA A 331 -4.69 24.45 -0.56
N SER A 332 -4.08 24.87 0.57
CA SER A 332 -3.00 25.86 0.62
C SER A 332 -1.70 25.35 0.01
N ASP A 333 -1.42 24.06 0.17
CA ASP A 333 -0.14 23.45 -0.19
C ASP A 333 -0.12 22.99 -1.64
N ARG A 334 -1.31 22.72 -2.23
CA ARG A 334 -1.47 22.26 -3.62
C ARG A 334 -0.89 23.22 -4.67
N ARG A 335 -0.92 24.53 -4.41
CA ARG A 335 -0.40 25.54 -5.34
C ARG A 335 1.13 25.54 -5.44
N GLN A 336 1.81 24.87 -4.51
CA GLN A 336 3.27 24.90 -4.39
C GLN A 336 3.93 23.53 -4.66
N ARG A 337 3.18 22.41 -4.64
CA ARG A 337 3.73 21.07 -4.84
C ARG A 337 3.41 20.54 -6.25
N PRO A 338 4.40 20.05 -6.99
CA PRO A 338 4.16 19.36 -8.26
C PRO A 338 3.31 18.10 -8.06
N GLU A 339 2.31 17.87 -8.93
CA GLU A 339 1.43 16.69 -8.92
C GLU A 339 2.19 15.36 -8.85
N ARG A 340 3.36 15.31 -9.49
CA ARG A 340 4.24 14.14 -9.48
C ARG A 340 4.72 13.77 -8.07
N ILE A 341 5.03 14.77 -7.23
CA ILE A 341 5.50 14.54 -5.86
C ILE A 341 4.33 14.07 -5.00
N GLU A 342 3.15 14.66 -5.17
CA GLU A 342 1.94 14.23 -4.45
C GLU A 342 1.57 12.77 -4.78
N LEU A 343 1.66 12.39 -6.06
CA LEU A 343 1.46 11.01 -6.49
C LEU A 343 2.50 10.08 -5.86
N GLN A 344 3.76 10.47 -5.84
CA GLN A 344 4.83 9.68 -5.25
C GLN A 344 4.61 9.46 -3.75
N ASP A 345 4.32 10.52 -2.99
CA ASP A 345 4.06 10.44 -1.54
C ASP A 345 2.89 9.49 -1.24
N ALA A 346 1.78 9.61 -1.99
CA ALA A 346 0.62 8.74 -1.83
C ALA A 346 0.95 7.28 -2.16
N MET A 347 1.69 7.05 -3.24
CA MET A 347 2.10 5.71 -3.65
C MET A 347 3.05 5.06 -2.66
N ASP A 348 4.02 5.81 -2.11
CA ASP A 348 4.97 5.30 -1.14
C ASP A 348 4.27 4.95 0.20
N GLY A 349 3.30 5.75 0.62
CA GLY A 349 2.46 5.44 1.76
C GLY A 349 1.61 4.18 1.57
N LEU A 350 0.99 4.01 0.40
CA LEU A 350 0.20 2.81 0.07
C LEU A 350 1.07 1.56 -0.05
N LYS A 351 2.28 1.66 -0.61
CA LYS A 351 3.23 0.54 -0.67
C LYS A 351 3.71 0.11 0.71
N SER A 352 4.06 1.08 1.56
CA SER A 352 4.46 0.81 2.94
C SER A 352 3.36 0.09 3.69
N LEU A 353 2.10 0.49 3.48
CA LEU A 353 0.92 -0.17 4.04
C LEU A 353 0.77 -1.61 3.50
N ALA A 354 0.92 -1.80 2.19
CA ALA A 354 0.84 -3.12 1.56
C ALA A 354 1.92 -4.07 2.07
N ALA A 355 3.15 -3.58 2.20
CA ALA A 355 4.28 -4.33 2.75
C ALA A 355 4.05 -4.68 4.23
N LYS A 356 3.64 -3.72 5.05
CA LYS A 356 3.37 -3.88 6.49
C LYS A 356 2.34 -4.96 6.79
N HIS A 357 1.29 -5.03 5.96
CA HIS A 357 0.19 -5.97 6.16
C HIS A 357 0.30 -7.22 5.29
N GLU A 358 1.34 -7.32 4.45
CA GLU A 358 1.56 -8.41 3.50
C GLU A 358 0.32 -8.64 2.62
N VAL A 359 -0.18 -7.59 1.99
CA VAL A 359 -1.34 -7.61 1.10
C VAL A 359 -0.96 -7.16 -0.29
N CYS A 360 -1.68 -7.63 -1.32
CA CYS A 360 -1.56 -7.09 -2.67
C CYS A 360 -2.26 -5.74 -2.77
N LEU A 361 -1.73 -4.86 -3.60
CA LEU A 361 -2.33 -3.55 -3.86
C LEU A 361 -2.63 -3.41 -5.36
N LEU A 362 -3.87 -3.10 -5.70
CA LEU A 362 -4.31 -2.77 -7.05
C LEU A 362 -4.80 -1.33 -7.10
N ILE A 363 -4.15 -0.49 -7.89
CA ILE A 363 -4.44 0.93 -7.99
C ILE A 363 -4.91 1.26 -9.39
N LEU A 364 -6.02 1.98 -9.49
CA LEU A 364 -6.52 2.50 -10.74
C LEU A 364 -6.06 3.94 -10.93
N HIS A 365 -5.61 4.26 -12.14
CA HIS A 365 -5.24 5.61 -12.51
C HIS A 365 -5.83 5.99 -13.87
N GLN A 366 -6.38 7.21 -13.95
CA GLN A 366 -7.02 7.71 -15.15
C GLN A 366 -6.03 8.54 -15.96
N LEU A 367 -5.97 8.27 -17.26
CA LEU A 367 -5.17 9.04 -18.20
C LEU A 367 -5.93 10.27 -18.69
N SER A 368 -5.18 11.35 -18.97
CA SER A 368 -5.76 12.56 -19.54
C SER A 368 -6.37 12.30 -20.94
N THR A 369 -7.41 13.04 -21.26
CA THR A 369 -8.13 12.90 -22.54
C THR A 369 -7.25 13.21 -23.75
N GLU A 370 -6.28 14.11 -23.61
CA GLU A 370 -5.36 14.47 -24.68
C GLU A 370 -4.43 13.32 -25.07
N MET A 371 -3.96 12.55 -24.12
CA MET A 371 -3.11 11.39 -24.37
C MET A 371 -3.85 10.30 -25.13
N VAL A 372 -5.10 10.10 -24.79
CA VAL A 372 -5.95 9.08 -25.42
C VAL A 372 -6.25 9.42 -26.88
N LYS A 373 -6.40 10.71 -27.23
CA LYS A 373 -6.65 11.16 -28.61
C LYS A 373 -5.46 10.97 -29.54
N LYS A 374 -4.24 10.90 -29.02
CA LYS A 374 -3.01 10.74 -29.81
C LYS A 374 -2.67 9.27 -30.16
N ALA A 375 -3.40 8.31 -29.62
CA ALA A 375 -3.19 6.90 -29.93
C ALA A 375 -3.94 6.52 -31.23
N PRO A 376 -3.25 6.19 -32.32
CA PRO A 376 -3.87 5.91 -33.62
C PRO A 376 -4.59 4.55 -33.68
N SER A 377 -4.46 3.73 -32.67
CA SER A 377 -5.06 2.39 -32.57
C SER A 377 -5.76 2.18 -31.23
N ASN A 378 -6.66 1.22 -31.14
CA ASN A 378 -7.26 0.77 -29.88
C ASN A 378 -6.24 0.14 -28.91
N LYS A 379 -4.98 0.02 -29.37
CA LYS A 379 -3.87 -0.45 -28.59
C LYS A 379 -3.25 0.72 -27.81
N PRO A 380 -3.18 0.65 -26.50
CA PRO A 380 -2.58 1.70 -25.69
C PRO A 380 -1.12 1.90 -26.05
N SER A 381 -0.74 3.10 -26.46
CA SER A 381 0.65 3.48 -26.76
C SER A 381 1.17 4.63 -25.88
N TRP A 382 0.39 5.02 -24.88
CA TRP A 382 0.65 6.19 -24.04
C TRP A 382 1.66 5.99 -22.91
N PHE A 383 2.31 4.82 -22.83
CA PHE A 383 3.35 4.53 -21.84
C PHE A 383 4.54 5.49 -21.90
N ASN A 384 4.72 6.14 -23.05
CA ASN A 384 5.77 7.12 -23.26
C ASN A 384 5.41 8.51 -22.74
N SER A 385 4.21 8.71 -22.19
CA SER A 385 3.84 9.97 -21.57
C SER A 385 4.45 10.10 -20.18
N ALA A 386 4.82 11.31 -19.78
CA ALA A 386 5.42 11.56 -18.48
C ALA A 386 4.51 11.16 -17.30
N GLU A 387 3.19 11.36 -17.47
CA GLU A 387 2.18 11.02 -16.44
C GLU A 387 2.06 9.50 -16.25
N ALA A 388 1.80 8.75 -17.33
CA ALA A 388 1.69 7.29 -17.27
C ALA A 388 3.02 6.65 -16.86
N GLY A 389 4.14 7.17 -17.34
CA GLY A 389 5.48 6.76 -16.96
C GLY A 389 5.70 6.93 -15.46
N SER A 390 5.40 8.10 -14.91
CA SER A 390 5.58 8.38 -13.48
C SER A 390 4.77 7.40 -12.60
N PHE A 391 3.52 7.13 -12.94
CA PHE A 391 2.70 6.15 -12.23
C PHE A 391 3.25 4.73 -12.36
N ALA A 392 3.56 4.28 -13.59
CA ALA A 392 4.07 2.94 -13.85
C ALA A 392 5.40 2.68 -13.13
N TRP A 393 6.29 3.68 -13.04
CA TRP A 393 7.58 3.55 -12.35
C TRP A 393 7.43 3.18 -10.87
N LEU A 394 6.37 3.62 -10.23
CA LEU A 394 6.09 3.38 -8.81
C LEU A 394 5.53 1.97 -8.53
N LEU A 395 5.20 1.17 -9.54
CA LEU A 395 4.53 -0.13 -9.43
C LEU A 395 5.46 -1.30 -9.75
N HIS A 396 5.09 -2.50 -9.31
CA HIS A 396 5.73 -3.75 -9.71
C HIS A 396 5.25 -4.17 -11.10
N PHE A 397 3.93 -4.08 -11.34
CA PHE A 397 3.30 -4.33 -12.62
C PHE A 397 2.31 -3.21 -12.93
N CYS A 398 2.26 -2.82 -14.20
CA CYS A 398 1.28 -1.89 -14.69
C CYS A 398 0.77 -2.36 -16.06
N PHE A 399 -0.52 -2.32 -16.26
CA PHE A 399 -1.12 -2.59 -17.56
C PHE A 399 -2.19 -1.56 -17.90
N ALA A 400 -2.41 -1.37 -19.17
CA ALA A 400 -3.35 -0.39 -19.66
C ALA A 400 -4.48 -1.04 -20.45
N ILE A 401 -5.67 -0.46 -20.34
CA ILE A 401 -6.85 -0.84 -21.08
C ILE A 401 -7.02 0.12 -22.26
N GLY A 402 -7.09 -0.43 -23.49
CA GLY A 402 -7.44 0.31 -24.69
C GLY A 402 -8.91 0.72 -24.70
N ARG A 403 -9.29 1.56 -25.66
CA ARG A 403 -10.71 1.79 -25.94
C ARG A 403 -11.31 0.59 -26.65
N ALA A 404 -12.48 0.17 -26.20
CA ALA A 404 -13.23 -0.83 -26.94
C ALA A 404 -13.72 -0.23 -28.28
N ASP A 405 -13.67 -1.03 -29.33
CA ASP A 405 -14.28 -0.71 -30.62
C ASP A 405 -15.81 -0.87 -30.59
N GLY A 406 -16.45 -0.71 -31.74
CA GLY A 406 -17.94 -0.87 -31.88
C GLY A 406 -18.43 -2.28 -31.53
N ASN A 407 -17.58 -3.29 -31.60
CA ASN A 407 -17.85 -4.70 -31.26
C ASN A 407 -17.45 -5.08 -29.85
N GLY A 408 -16.88 -4.14 -29.10
CA GLY A 408 -16.44 -4.33 -27.72
C GLY A 408 -15.01 -4.86 -27.57
N TYR A 409 -14.24 -5.04 -28.64
CA TYR A 409 -12.87 -5.51 -28.57
C TYR A 409 -11.91 -4.41 -28.12
N CYS A 410 -11.00 -4.74 -27.22
CA CYS A 410 -9.92 -3.84 -26.79
C CYS A 410 -8.70 -4.61 -26.33
N TRP A 411 -7.55 -3.92 -26.33
CA TRP A 411 -6.30 -4.47 -25.84
C TRP A 411 -6.10 -4.20 -24.34
N LEU A 412 -5.65 -5.23 -23.64
CA LEU A 412 -4.93 -5.09 -22.38
C LEU A 412 -3.45 -5.21 -22.65
N VAL A 413 -2.68 -4.17 -22.37
CA VAL A 413 -1.25 -4.11 -22.68
C VAL A 413 -0.45 -3.88 -21.40
N GLY A 414 0.48 -4.78 -21.09
CA GLY A 414 1.46 -4.56 -20.04
C GLY A 414 2.34 -3.37 -20.38
N SER A 415 2.55 -2.46 -19.45
CA SER A 415 3.44 -1.31 -19.60
C SER A 415 4.73 -1.47 -18.83
N LYS A 416 4.69 -2.26 -17.77
CA LYS A 416 5.81 -2.56 -16.90
C LYS A 416 5.63 -3.92 -16.24
N ALA A 417 6.69 -4.69 -16.21
CA ALA A 417 6.81 -5.89 -15.41
C ALA A 417 8.25 -5.97 -14.90
N ARG A 418 8.47 -5.90 -13.57
CA ARG A 418 9.84 -5.96 -13.03
C ARG A 418 10.49 -7.32 -13.23
N ASN A 419 9.70 -8.39 -13.18
CA ASN A 419 10.19 -9.77 -13.16
C ASN A 419 9.63 -10.61 -14.32
N ALA A 420 9.16 -9.97 -15.42
CA ALA A 420 8.56 -10.69 -16.54
C ALA A 420 8.61 -9.88 -17.84
N ALA A 421 8.43 -10.57 -18.97
CA ALA A 421 8.23 -9.91 -20.25
C ALA A 421 6.88 -9.17 -20.27
N VAL A 422 6.87 -8.00 -20.90
CA VAL A 422 5.63 -7.28 -21.17
C VAL A 422 4.80 -8.07 -22.16
N LYS A 423 3.55 -8.33 -21.82
CA LYS A 423 2.59 -9.07 -22.64
C LYS A 423 1.42 -8.20 -23.03
N GLU A 424 0.71 -8.61 -24.05
CA GLU A 424 -0.54 -7.99 -24.48
C GLU A 424 -1.59 -9.07 -24.71
N VAL A 425 -2.84 -8.76 -24.40
CA VAL A 425 -3.96 -9.68 -24.54
C VAL A 425 -5.15 -8.93 -25.13
N LEU A 426 -5.73 -9.49 -26.18
CA LEU A 426 -7.00 -9.01 -26.72
C LEU A 426 -8.16 -9.53 -25.86
N VAL A 427 -9.10 -8.64 -25.54
CA VAL A 427 -10.29 -8.97 -24.76
C VAL A 427 -11.54 -8.36 -25.39
N ARG A 428 -12.69 -8.93 -25.09
CA ARG A 428 -13.99 -8.39 -25.48
C ARG A 428 -14.75 -7.90 -24.26
N LEU A 429 -15.17 -6.65 -24.28
CA LEU A 429 -16.00 -6.05 -23.25
C LEU A 429 -17.44 -6.51 -23.40
N ASN A 430 -17.91 -7.27 -22.42
CA ASN A 430 -19.32 -7.64 -22.28
C ASN A 430 -19.98 -6.71 -21.25
N GLY A 431 -20.56 -5.60 -21.74
CA GLY A 431 -21.17 -4.60 -20.87
C GLY A 431 -22.39 -5.11 -20.10
N GLY A 432 -23.14 -6.04 -20.67
CA GLY A 432 -24.30 -6.65 -20.03
C GLY A 432 -23.96 -7.51 -18.81
N MET A 433 -22.81 -8.19 -18.86
CA MET A 433 -22.33 -9.06 -17.79
C MET A 433 -21.23 -8.40 -16.93
N ASN A 434 -20.89 -7.15 -17.21
CA ASN A 434 -19.82 -6.40 -16.54
C ASN A 434 -18.50 -7.18 -16.46
N ARG A 435 -18.01 -7.66 -17.60
CA ARG A 435 -16.75 -8.41 -17.66
C ARG A 435 -16.01 -8.19 -18.97
N PHE A 436 -14.72 -8.48 -18.93
CA PHE A 436 -13.90 -8.68 -20.10
C PHE A 436 -13.75 -10.18 -20.33
N ASP A 437 -14.14 -10.64 -21.51
CA ASP A 437 -13.98 -12.03 -21.93
C ASP A 437 -12.67 -12.18 -22.69
N PRO A 438 -11.93 -13.30 -22.52
CA PRO A 438 -10.76 -13.59 -23.35
C PRO A 438 -11.23 -13.77 -24.80
N VAL A 439 -10.38 -13.37 -25.73
CA VAL A 439 -10.61 -13.53 -27.18
C VAL A 439 -9.50 -14.40 -27.73
N ASP A 440 -9.83 -15.26 -28.68
CA ASP A 440 -8.85 -16.04 -29.42
C ASP A 440 -7.91 -15.11 -30.18
N GLN A 441 -6.61 -15.44 -30.24
CA GLN A 441 -5.55 -14.59 -30.80
C GLN A 441 -5.63 -14.44 -32.34
N SER A 442 -6.60 -15.06 -32.98
CA SER A 442 -6.85 -14.96 -34.45
C SER A 442 -7.42 -13.61 -34.90
N MET A 443 -7.71 -12.69 -33.98
CA MET A 443 -8.28 -11.39 -34.29
C MET A 443 -7.21 -10.33 -34.51
N THR A 444 -7.29 -9.62 -35.65
CA THR A 444 -6.41 -8.51 -36.02
C THR A 444 -7.19 -7.20 -36.13
N TYR A 445 -6.58 -6.08 -35.72
CA TYR A 445 -7.20 -4.76 -35.87
C TYR A 445 -7.08 -4.25 -37.29
N ASP A 446 -8.24 -4.01 -37.93
CA ASP A 446 -8.30 -3.36 -39.25
C ASP A 446 -8.47 -1.84 -39.08
N PRO A 447 -7.46 -1.04 -39.49
CA PRO A 447 -7.53 0.43 -39.39
C PRO A 447 -8.59 1.06 -40.28
N SER A 448 -9.01 0.39 -41.36
CA SER A 448 -9.99 0.91 -42.32
C SER A 448 -11.41 0.87 -41.76
N SER A 449 -11.78 -0.23 -41.16
CA SER A 449 -13.08 -0.40 -40.48
C SER A 449 -13.07 0.09 -39.02
N LYS A 450 -11.86 0.38 -38.45
CA LYS A 450 -11.65 0.69 -37.04
C LYS A 450 -12.20 -0.37 -36.10
N SER A 451 -12.13 -1.63 -36.50
CA SER A 451 -12.65 -2.78 -35.74
C SER A 451 -11.68 -3.95 -35.78
N PHE A 452 -11.86 -4.90 -34.87
CA PHE A 452 -11.14 -6.17 -34.90
C PHE A 452 -11.89 -7.14 -35.79
N VAL A 453 -11.15 -7.79 -36.71
CA VAL A 453 -11.63 -8.79 -37.66
C VAL A 453 -10.79 -10.06 -37.52
N GLU A 454 -11.34 -11.20 -37.88
CA GLU A 454 -10.56 -12.44 -37.94
C GLU A 454 -9.45 -12.34 -39.01
N GLU A 455 -8.29 -12.84 -38.71
CA GLU A 455 -7.12 -12.79 -39.61
C GLU A 455 -7.40 -13.45 -40.97
N ALA A 456 -8.31 -14.43 -40.99
CA ALA A 456 -8.82 -15.07 -42.20
C ALA A 456 -9.67 -14.18 -43.11
N GLU A 457 -10.11 -13.00 -42.62
CA GLU A 457 -10.93 -12.06 -43.41
C GLU A 457 -10.09 -10.94 -44.05
N ILE A 458 -8.85 -10.77 -43.59
CA ILE A 458 -7.91 -9.81 -44.19
C ILE A 458 -7.38 -10.40 -45.48
N GLY A 459 -7.98 -10.02 -46.60
CA GLY A 459 -7.50 -10.44 -47.93
C GLY A 459 -8.51 -11.23 -48.75
N LYS A 460 -9.75 -11.39 -48.30
CA LYS A 460 -10.78 -11.95 -49.18
C LYS A 460 -11.08 -11.00 -50.30
N ILE A 461 -10.68 -11.38 -51.49
CA ILE A 461 -11.03 -10.69 -52.74
C ILE A 461 -12.56 -10.85 -52.93
N PRO A 462 -13.32 -9.77 -53.18
CA PRO A 462 -14.76 -9.88 -53.41
C PRO A 462 -15.03 -10.79 -54.62
N GLY A 463 -15.68 -11.92 -54.38
CA GLY A 463 -16.17 -12.79 -55.48
C GLY A 463 -15.87 -14.29 -55.38
N LEU A 464 -15.16 -14.76 -54.35
CA LEU A 464 -15.02 -16.21 -54.12
C LEU A 464 -16.07 -16.75 -53.14
N PRO A 465 -16.76 -17.86 -53.41
CA PRO A 465 -17.78 -18.38 -52.53
C PRO A 465 -17.14 -18.92 -51.24
N ALA A 466 -17.70 -18.53 -50.12
CA ALA A 466 -17.30 -19.02 -48.78
C ALA A 466 -17.65 -20.49 -48.65
N GLY A 467 -16.72 -21.26 -48.08
CA GLY A 467 -16.99 -22.61 -47.58
C GLY A 467 -18.06 -22.58 -46.46
N PRO A 468 -18.68 -23.70 -46.11
CA PRO A 468 -19.79 -23.75 -45.18
C PRO A 468 -19.41 -23.17 -43.82
N VAL A 469 -20.04 -22.07 -43.46
CA VAL A 469 -19.95 -21.43 -42.14
C VAL A 469 -20.90 -22.22 -41.23
N ALA A 470 -20.38 -22.73 -40.14
CA ALA A 470 -21.20 -23.26 -39.05
C ALA A 470 -22.09 -22.13 -38.52
N SER A 471 -23.39 -22.41 -38.38
CA SER A 471 -24.40 -21.44 -37.94
C SER A 471 -24.16 -20.94 -36.53
N PRO A 472 -24.44 -19.67 -36.20
CA PRO A 472 -24.25 -19.09 -34.86
C PRO A 472 -25.28 -19.53 -33.82
N ASP A 473 -26.10 -20.53 -34.07
CA ASP A 473 -27.21 -20.93 -33.20
C ASP A 473 -26.97 -22.09 -32.28
N ASP A 474 -25.74 -22.62 -32.27
CA ASP A 474 -25.30 -23.59 -31.25
C ASP A 474 -24.67 -22.86 -30.04
N ASP A 475 -25.51 -22.04 -29.36
CA ASP A 475 -25.32 -21.84 -27.92
C ASP A 475 -25.69 -23.18 -27.22
N GLU A 476 -24.87 -24.16 -27.45
CA GLU A 476 -24.87 -25.35 -26.63
C GLU A 476 -24.76 -24.91 -25.16
N GLU A 477 -25.76 -25.31 -24.42
CA GLU A 477 -25.77 -25.41 -22.97
C GLU A 477 -24.46 -26.06 -22.53
N GLY A 478 -23.44 -25.22 -22.31
CA GLY A 478 -22.19 -25.65 -21.72
C GLY A 478 -22.54 -26.32 -20.40
N GLU A 479 -22.19 -27.58 -20.32
CA GLU A 479 -22.35 -28.46 -19.17
C GLU A 479 -22.09 -27.69 -17.88
N GLU A 480 -23.07 -27.72 -17.01
CA GLU A 480 -22.99 -27.24 -15.65
C GLU A 480 -21.84 -27.97 -14.95
N GLU A 481 -20.69 -27.35 -14.86
CA GLU A 481 -19.77 -27.75 -13.80
C GLU A 481 -20.50 -27.51 -12.47
N PRO A 482 -20.76 -28.56 -11.70
CA PRO A 482 -21.46 -28.42 -10.44
C PRO A 482 -20.62 -27.56 -9.50
N LEU A 483 -21.20 -26.50 -8.99
CA LEU A 483 -20.71 -25.70 -7.87
C LEU A 483 -20.82 -26.50 -6.54
N ASP A 484 -20.88 -27.80 -6.61
CA ASP A 484 -21.14 -28.70 -5.47
C ASP A 484 -20.02 -29.70 -5.32
N ALA A 485 -19.01 -29.27 -4.61
CA ALA A 485 -18.16 -30.18 -3.84
C ALA A 485 -17.64 -29.39 -2.64
N ASP A 486 -18.46 -29.21 -1.62
CA ASP A 486 -18.03 -28.95 -0.23
C ASP A 486 -19.20 -28.46 0.64
N GLU A 487 -20.39 -29.07 0.52
CA GLU A 487 -21.48 -28.89 1.52
C GLU A 487 -21.52 -29.98 2.61
N ALA A 488 -20.47 -30.81 2.76
CA ALA A 488 -20.51 -31.97 3.66
C ALA A 488 -19.74 -31.80 5.00
N GLU A 489 -19.23 -30.61 5.38
CA GLU A 489 -18.41 -30.55 6.60
C GLU A 489 -18.67 -29.37 7.58
N TYR A 490 -19.89 -28.79 7.57
CA TYR A 490 -20.27 -27.80 8.62
C TYR A 490 -21.68 -28.04 9.16
N ALA A 491 -21.98 -29.27 9.56
CA ALA A 491 -23.12 -29.59 10.43
C ALA A 491 -22.64 -30.50 11.54
N GLY A 492 -21.96 -29.91 12.52
CA GLY A 492 -21.56 -30.61 13.75
C GLY A 492 -20.53 -29.82 14.52
N GLU A 493 -21.03 -28.86 15.30
CA GLU A 493 -20.68 -28.67 16.70
C GLU A 493 -21.36 -27.41 17.22
N SER A 494 -22.22 -27.64 18.18
CA SER A 494 -23.04 -26.74 19.00
C SER A 494 -22.24 -25.69 19.77
#